data_8aa36047879fa5bd84dd0aa4c55a12d9
#
_entry.id   8aa36047879fa5bd84dd0aa4c55a12d9
#
_cell.length_a   1.000
_cell.length_b   1.000
_cell.length_c   1.000
_cell.angle_alpha   90.00
_cell.angle_beta   90.00
_cell.angle_gamma   90.00
#
_symmetry.space_group_name_H-M   'P 1'
#
loop_
_entity.id
_entity.type
_entity.pdbx_description
1 polymer ?
#
loop_
_entity_poly.entity_id
_entity_poly.type
_entity_poly.pdbx_seq_one_letter_code
_entity_poly.pdbx_strand_id
1 'polypeptide(L)'
;MHYRLEQLATRAQTYASYKELFGLHADEFPQLNKATDRLRLVDRLWTSIADWHASYSIWMRGDLTTLDAEEVDSKMQVLQADAFSLNRKVNSPVTEKFVLVIDEFKPVMPLIVDLGNPAMQSRHWEQLCKAMGKNFDPSTTFSLEDFLAWGITNHAELASDVSSTASGEFQLEKGLAKMEAAWETLAFVTKEWRTSYILVSTDEIQQELDDQIVKTQAMRGSSASQRPKHLARPPKATV
;
A
#
# COMPACT_ATOMS: atom_id res chain seq x y z
N MET A 1 -34.29 9.98 15.85
CA MET A 1 -34.03 11.45 15.86
C MET A 1 -34.01 11.98 14.43
N HIS A 2 -33.35 11.34 13.47
CA HIS A 2 -33.33 11.69 12.05
C HIS A 2 -34.72 11.92 11.45
N TYR A 3 -35.58 10.93 11.52
CA TYR A 3 -36.95 10.99 11.00
C TYR A 3 -37.73 12.22 11.46
N ARG A 4 -37.58 12.58 12.73
CA ARG A 4 -38.32 13.73 13.32
C ARG A 4 -37.77 15.07 12.82
N LEU A 5 -36.45 15.20 12.63
CA LEU A 5 -35.84 16.41 12.09
C LEU A 5 -36.16 16.55 10.59
N GLU A 6 -36.17 15.46 9.86
CA GLU A 6 -36.53 15.41 8.44
C GLU A 6 -38.00 15.84 8.24
N GLN A 7 -38.94 15.34 9.06
CA GLN A 7 -40.32 15.80 9.03
C GLN A 7 -40.45 17.30 9.33
N LEU A 8 -39.72 17.82 10.31
CA LEU A 8 -39.73 19.25 10.62
C LEU A 8 -39.13 20.07 9.49
N ALA A 9 -38.05 19.62 8.85
CA ALA A 9 -37.45 20.28 7.70
C ALA A 9 -38.42 20.33 6.50
N THR A 10 -39.08 19.21 6.21
CA THR A 10 -40.10 19.15 5.14
C THR A 10 -41.26 20.10 5.42
N ARG A 11 -41.76 20.14 6.64
CA ARG A 11 -42.83 21.07 7.02
C ARG A 11 -42.38 22.52 6.92
N ALA A 12 -41.18 22.87 7.36
CA ALA A 12 -40.61 24.21 7.24
C ALA A 12 -40.51 24.65 5.78
N GLN A 13 -40.07 23.76 4.91
CA GLN A 13 -39.98 24.00 3.46
C GLN A 13 -41.36 24.19 2.83
N THR A 14 -42.36 23.40 3.24
CA THR A 14 -43.74 23.55 2.79
C THR A 14 -44.32 24.91 3.22
N TYR A 15 -44.07 25.34 4.44
CA TYR A 15 -44.51 26.65 4.89
C TYR A 15 -43.79 27.81 4.16
N ALA A 16 -42.52 27.68 3.88
CA ALA A 16 -41.77 28.65 3.09
C ALA A 16 -42.36 28.80 1.68
N SER A 17 -42.66 27.68 1.00
CA SER A 17 -43.26 27.71 -0.34
C SER A 17 -44.69 28.32 -0.34
N TYR A 18 -45.48 28.08 0.70
CA TYR A 18 -46.79 28.74 0.81
C TYR A 18 -46.67 30.25 1.00
N LYS A 19 -45.72 30.73 1.79
CA LYS A 19 -45.47 32.16 1.96
C LYS A 19 -45.01 32.82 0.67
N GLU A 20 -44.15 32.18 -0.12
CA GLU A 20 -43.74 32.66 -1.42
C GLU A 20 -44.93 32.81 -2.39
N LEU A 21 -45.84 31.83 -2.41
CA LEU A 21 -47.07 31.90 -3.24
C LEU A 21 -47.95 33.11 -2.92
N PHE A 22 -47.94 33.56 -1.66
CA PHE A 22 -48.66 34.73 -1.20
C PHE A 22 -47.86 36.04 -1.22
N GLY A 23 -46.64 36.03 -1.81
CA GLY A 23 -45.76 37.18 -1.85
C GLY A 23 -45.23 37.63 -0.47
N LEU A 24 -45.25 36.74 0.52
CA LEU A 24 -44.73 36.98 1.88
C LEU A 24 -43.29 36.48 1.99
N HIS A 25 -42.51 37.17 2.82
CA HIS A 25 -41.16 36.70 3.15
C HIS A 25 -41.22 35.32 3.85
N ALA A 26 -40.37 34.41 3.39
CA ALA A 26 -40.20 33.11 4.03
C ALA A 26 -39.55 33.27 5.42
N ASP A 27 -40.05 32.53 6.43
CA ASP A 27 -39.45 32.52 7.76
C ASP A 27 -38.14 31.68 7.74
N GLU A 28 -37.11 32.18 8.39
CA GLU A 28 -35.90 31.43 8.63
C GLU A 28 -36.06 30.61 9.94
N PHE A 29 -35.66 29.35 9.92
CA PHE A 29 -35.70 28.46 11.05
C PHE A 29 -34.27 28.16 11.55
N PRO A 30 -33.55 29.12 12.16
CA PRO A 30 -32.12 28.96 12.48
C PRO A 30 -31.86 27.85 13.51
N GLN A 31 -32.81 27.57 14.42
CA GLN A 31 -32.69 26.47 15.37
C GLN A 31 -32.80 25.11 14.68
N LEU A 32 -33.65 24.95 13.68
CA LEU A 32 -33.80 23.74 12.90
C LEU A 32 -32.53 23.49 12.08
N ASN A 33 -31.99 24.52 11.42
CA ASN A 33 -30.75 24.43 10.66
C ASN A 33 -29.57 24.00 11.57
N LYS A 34 -29.42 24.66 12.74
CA LYS A 34 -28.40 24.30 13.73
C LYS A 34 -28.55 22.85 14.20
N ALA A 35 -29.77 22.40 14.47
CA ALA A 35 -30.04 21.03 14.92
C ALA A 35 -29.70 20.01 13.79
N THR A 36 -30.05 20.32 12.57
CA THR A 36 -29.75 19.48 11.40
C THR A 36 -28.23 19.38 11.14
N ASP A 37 -27.53 20.51 11.20
CA ASP A 37 -26.08 20.54 11.00
C ASP A 37 -25.34 19.78 12.10
N ARG A 38 -25.79 19.94 13.37
CA ARG A 38 -25.23 19.17 14.48
C ARG A 38 -25.46 17.67 14.33
N LEU A 39 -26.64 17.27 13.89
CA LEU A 39 -26.95 15.87 13.62
C LEU A 39 -26.06 15.31 12.52
N ARG A 40 -25.88 16.02 11.40
CA ARG A 40 -24.98 15.62 10.31
C ARG A 40 -23.54 15.42 10.79
N LEU A 41 -23.04 16.30 11.67
CA LEU A 41 -21.70 16.17 12.24
C LEU A 41 -21.58 14.92 13.12
N VAL A 42 -22.60 14.63 13.94
CA VAL A 42 -22.62 13.42 14.79
C VAL A 42 -22.70 12.16 13.93
N ASP A 43 -23.52 12.15 12.89
CA ASP A 43 -23.60 11.02 11.95
C ASP A 43 -22.27 10.77 11.27
N ARG A 44 -21.65 11.83 10.75
CA ARG A 44 -20.32 11.72 10.14
C ARG A 44 -19.29 11.16 11.11
N LEU A 45 -19.33 11.59 12.37
CA LEU A 45 -18.45 11.06 13.42
C LEU A 45 -18.62 9.56 13.60
N TRP A 46 -19.85 9.09 13.78
CA TRP A 46 -20.09 7.66 13.96
C TRP A 46 -19.79 6.83 12.73
N THR A 47 -20.05 7.36 11.54
CA THR A 47 -19.67 6.73 10.28
C THR A 47 -18.14 6.62 10.17
N SER A 48 -17.40 7.69 10.43
CA SER A 48 -15.94 7.67 10.41
C SER A 48 -15.34 6.72 11.45
N ILE A 49 -15.95 6.63 12.64
CA ILE A 49 -15.53 5.66 13.66
C ILE A 49 -15.82 4.22 13.23
N ALA A 50 -16.96 3.97 12.61
CA ALA A 50 -17.31 2.64 12.09
C ALA A 50 -16.36 2.23 10.94
N ASP A 51 -16.06 3.15 10.03
CA ASP A 51 -15.10 2.95 8.93
C ASP A 51 -13.68 2.68 9.46
N TRP A 52 -13.28 3.40 10.52
CA TRP A 52 -12.03 3.13 11.20
C TRP A 52 -11.99 1.70 11.75
N HIS A 53 -12.99 1.28 12.52
CA HIS A 53 -13.02 -0.05 13.11
C HIS A 53 -13.02 -1.16 12.06
N ALA A 54 -13.77 -0.99 10.98
CA ALA A 54 -13.80 -1.94 9.87
C ALA A 54 -12.42 -2.04 9.21
N SER A 55 -11.80 -0.90 8.88
CA SER A 55 -10.47 -0.85 8.26
C SER A 55 -9.39 -1.40 9.18
N TYR A 56 -9.37 -0.98 10.44
CA TYR A 56 -8.44 -1.46 11.44
C TYR A 56 -8.47 -2.99 11.59
N SER A 57 -9.69 -3.57 11.62
CA SER A 57 -9.84 -5.03 11.71
C SER A 57 -9.25 -5.74 10.49
N ILE A 58 -9.44 -5.18 9.29
CA ILE A 58 -8.88 -5.73 8.05
C ILE A 58 -7.34 -5.60 8.06
N TRP A 59 -6.82 -4.45 8.44
CA TRP A 59 -5.37 -4.20 8.45
C TRP A 59 -4.63 -5.04 9.49
N MET A 60 -5.24 -5.24 10.67
CA MET A 60 -4.61 -6.00 11.75
C MET A 60 -4.67 -7.51 11.54
N ARG A 61 -5.77 -8.03 11.00
CA ARG A 61 -6.04 -9.48 10.91
C ARG A 61 -5.98 -10.03 9.49
N GLY A 62 -5.90 -9.15 8.50
CA GLY A 62 -5.72 -9.55 7.11
C GLY A 62 -4.34 -10.17 6.87
N ASP A 63 -4.23 -10.88 5.75
CA ASP A 63 -2.95 -11.40 5.30
C ASP A 63 -2.05 -10.24 4.85
N LEU A 64 -0.88 -10.10 5.47
CA LEU A 64 0.10 -9.05 5.16
C LEU A 64 0.56 -9.07 3.70
N THR A 65 0.58 -10.23 3.06
CA THR A 65 1.01 -10.38 1.66
C THR A 65 0.02 -9.80 0.66
N THR A 66 -1.24 -9.61 1.08
CA THR A 66 -2.31 -9.05 0.24
C THR A 66 -2.63 -7.59 0.59
N LEU A 67 -1.99 -7.05 1.62
CA LEU A 67 -2.26 -5.70 2.11
C LEU A 67 -1.61 -4.67 1.17
N ASP A 68 -2.43 -3.80 0.60
CA ASP A 68 -1.94 -2.66 -0.19
C ASP A 68 -1.61 -1.48 0.72
N ALA A 69 -0.32 -1.22 0.89
CA ALA A 69 0.17 -0.16 1.76
C ALA A 69 -0.24 1.24 1.28
N GLU A 70 -0.39 1.46 -0.03
CA GLU A 70 -0.82 2.75 -0.59
C GLU A 70 -2.31 3.01 -0.29
N GLU A 71 -3.14 1.96 -0.40
CA GLU A 71 -4.56 2.04 -0.02
C GLU A 71 -4.72 2.32 1.48
N VAL A 72 -3.95 1.65 2.33
CA VAL A 72 -3.95 1.88 3.79
C VAL A 72 -3.57 3.32 4.11
N ASP A 73 -2.49 3.84 3.52
CA ASP A 73 -2.03 5.21 3.76
C ASP A 73 -3.06 6.25 3.30
N SER A 74 -3.61 6.09 2.09
CA SER A 74 -4.66 6.95 1.56
C SER A 74 -5.87 6.99 2.48
N LYS A 75 -6.33 5.85 2.97
CA LYS A 75 -7.48 5.75 3.87
C LYS A 75 -7.18 6.33 5.24
N MET A 76 -5.96 6.15 5.76
CA MET A 76 -5.50 6.77 6.99
C MET A 76 -5.51 8.30 6.91
N GLN A 77 -5.03 8.87 5.81
CA GLN A 77 -5.04 10.32 5.60
C GLN A 77 -6.46 10.88 5.62
N VAL A 78 -7.40 10.22 4.94
CA VAL A 78 -8.82 10.63 4.94
C VAL A 78 -9.42 10.56 6.34
N LEU A 79 -9.23 9.47 7.06
CA LEU A 79 -9.76 9.28 8.42
C LEU A 79 -9.14 10.28 9.40
N GLN A 80 -7.85 10.59 9.27
CA GLN A 80 -7.16 11.58 10.09
C GLN A 80 -7.70 12.99 9.83
N ALA A 81 -7.87 13.37 8.57
CA ALA A 81 -8.44 14.67 8.19
C ALA A 81 -9.87 14.83 8.73
N ASP A 82 -10.68 13.78 8.63
CA ASP A 82 -12.03 13.76 9.17
C ASP A 82 -12.05 13.86 10.69
N ALA A 83 -11.20 13.10 11.40
CA ALA A 83 -11.10 13.15 12.85
C ALA A 83 -10.72 14.56 13.35
N PHE A 84 -9.72 15.21 12.75
CA PHE A 84 -9.35 16.59 13.11
C PHE A 84 -10.46 17.60 12.79
N SER A 85 -11.11 17.49 11.63
CA SER A 85 -12.22 18.36 11.24
C SER A 85 -13.40 18.23 12.21
N LEU A 86 -13.75 16.99 12.59
CA LEU A 86 -14.83 16.70 13.51
C LEU A 86 -14.48 17.14 14.93
N ASN A 87 -13.25 16.96 15.38
CA ASN A 87 -12.81 17.42 16.70
C ASN A 87 -12.94 18.95 16.84
N ARG A 88 -12.56 19.70 15.80
CA ARG A 88 -12.74 21.16 15.80
C ARG A 88 -14.19 21.62 15.82
N LYS A 89 -15.11 20.87 15.20
CA LYS A 89 -16.52 21.26 15.03
C LYS A 89 -17.43 20.78 16.16
N VAL A 90 -17.17 19.59 16.68
CA VAL A 90 -18.02 18.94 17.69
C VAL A 90 -17.44 19.14 19.08
N ASN A 91 -16.11 19.12 19.22
CA ASN A 91 -15.35 19.31 20.46
C ASN A 91 -15.94 18.47 21.63
N SER A 92 -15.85 17.16 21.52
CA SER A 92 -16.37 16.22 22.50
C SER A 92 -15.29 15.21 22.92
N PRO A 93 -15.41 14.59 24.12
CA PRO A 93 -14.47 13.54 24.54
C PRO A 93 -14.38 12.37 23.56
N VAL A 94 -15.44 12.10 22.79
CA VAL A 94 -15.45 11.05 21.77
C VAL A 94 -14.57 11.42 20.58
N THR A 95 -14.66 12.68 20.11
CA THR A 95 -13.82 13.16 19.01
C THR A 95 -12.36 13.24 19.41
N GLU A 96 -12.05 13.66 20.64
CA GLU A 96 -10.67 13.66 21.17
C GLU A 96 -10.10 12.25 21.21
N LYS A 97 -10.87 11.29 21.74
CA LYS A 97 -10.44 9.90 21.77
C LYS A 97 -10.26 9.30 20.36
N PHE A 98 -11.10 9.67 19.41
CA PHE A 98 -10.98 9.22 18.04
C PHE A 98 -9.68 9.70 17.39
N VAL A 99 -9.30 10.97 17.60
CA VAL A 99 -8.01 11.51 17.15
C VAL A 99 -6.85 10.74 17.77
N LEU A 100 -6.89 10.50 19.09
CA LEU A 100 -5.83 9.77 19.80
C LEU A 100 -5.64 8.35 19.25
N VAL A 101 -6.71 7.61 19.00
CA VAL A 101 -6.65 6.23 18.46
C VAL A 101 -6.02 6.20 17.08
N ILE A 102 -6.32 7.19 16.23
CA ILE A 102 -5.70 7.31 14.90
C ILE A 102 -4.22 7.66 15.03
N ASP A 103 -3.86 8.59 15.90
CA ASP A 103 -2.47 9.01 16.11
C ASP A 103 -1.63 7.87 16.73
N GLU A 104 -2.21 7.02 17.58
CA GLU A 104 -1.56 5.82 18.13
C GLU A 104 -1.24 4.76 17.07
N PHE A 105 -2.02 4.70 16.01
CA PHE A 105 -1.76 3.76 14.89
C PHE A 105 -0.71 4.28 13.90
N LYS A 106 -0.52 5.58 13.82
CA LYS A 106 0.39 6.22 12.87
C LYS A 106 1.84 5.68 12.88
N PRO A 107 2.46 5.39 14.04
CA PRO A 107 3.80 4.79 14.07
C PRO A 107 3.90 3.39 13.44
N VAL A 108 2.77 2.71 13.24
CA VAL A 108 2.72 1.39 12.61
C VAL A 108 2.75 1.48 11.08
N MET A 109 2.42 2.65 10.49
CA MET A 109 2.37 2.84 9.03
C MET A 109 3.66 2.49 8.30
N PRO A 110 4.86 2.92 8.74
CA PRO A 110 6.10 2.52 8.09
C PRO A 110 6.29 1.01 8.05
N LEU A 111 5.90 0.30 9.12
CA LEU A 111 5.98 -1.17 9.18
C LEU A 111 5.01 -1.82 8.18
N ILE A 112 3.81 -1.25 7.98
CA ILE A 112 2.85 -1.74 6.97
C ILE A 112 3.46 -1.61 5.57
N VAL A 113 4.11 -0.48 5.28
CA VAL A 113 4.77 -0.25 3.98
C VAL A 113 5.91 -1.26 3.76
N ASP A 114 6.75 -1.48 4.79
CA ASP A 114 7.88 -2.39 4.70
C ASP A 114 7.45 -3.85 4.59
N LEU A 115 6.49 -4.28 5.39
CA LEU A 115 5.97 -5.65 5.39
C LEU A 115 5.03 -5.93 4.20
N GLY A 116 4.27 -4.96 3.73
CA GLY A 116 3.41 -5.06 2.55
C GLY A 116 4.15 -4.98 1.21
N ASN A 117 5.48 -4.93 1.22
CA ASN A 117 6.27 -4.84 0.00
C ASN A 117 6.14 -6.11 -0.87
N PRO A 118 5.59 -6.01 -2.09
CA PRO A 118 5.35 -7.16 -2.96
C PRO A 118 6.64 -7.87 -3.43
N ALA A 119 7.80 -7.24 -3.26
CA ALA A 119 9.09 -7.83 -3.56
C ALA A 119 9.57 -8.84 -2.49
N MET A 120 8.90 -8.89 -1.33
CA MET A 120 9.23 -9.79 -0.24
C MET A 120 9.04 -11.26 -0.66
N GLN A 121 10.08 -12.07 -0.48
CA GLN A 121 10.08 -13.51 -0.73
C GLN A 121 10.23 -14.28 0.58
N SER A 122 9.96 -15.60 0.57
CA SER A 122 10.01 -16.45 1.76
C SER A 122 11.29 -16.30 2.59
N ARG A 123 12.43 -16.09 1.94
CA ARG A 123 13.74 -15.87 2.61
C ARG A 123 13.77 -14.59 3.46
N HIS A 124 13.09 -13.53 3.01
CA HIS A 124 13.03 -12.27 3.72
C HIS A 124 12.14 -12.39 4.96
N TRP A 125 11.03 -13.10 4.84
CA TRP A 125 10.16 -13.46 5.97
C TRP A 125 10.86 -14.34 6.99
N GLU A 126 11.64 -15.34 6.52
CA GLU A 126 12.44 -16.19 7.40
C GLU A 126 13.47 -15.38 8.18
N GLN A 127 14.14 -14.41 7.55
CA GLN A 127 15.09 -13.52 8.21
C GLN A 127 14.42 -12.68 9.30
N LEU A 128 13.25 -12.10 9.04
CA LEU A 128 12.50 -11.33 10.02
C LEU A 128 12.01 -12.21 11.17
N CYS A 129 11.40 -13.34 10.88
CA CYS A 129 10.93 -14.28 11.91
C CYS A 129 12.06 -14.76 12.80
N LYS A 130 13.23 -15.09 12.22
CA LYS A 130 14.42 -15.51 12.96
C LYS A 130 14.93 -14.43 13.90
N ALA A 131 14.92 -13.17 13.51
CA ALA A 131 15.30 -12.05 14.37
C ALA A 131 14.38 -11.91 15.59
N MET A 132 13.10 -12.24 15.44
CA MET A 132 12.10 -12.26 16.51
C MET A 132 12.06 -13.58 17.29
N GLY A 133 12.98 -14.54 17.00
CA GLY A 133 13.01 -15.84 17.64
C GLY A 133 11.83 -16.75 17.27
N LYS A 134 11.23 -16.54 16.10
CA LYS A 134 10.11 -17.32 15.57
C LYS A 134 10.55 -18.15 14.37
N ASN A 135 9.85 -19.26 14.15
CA ASN A 135 10.02 -20.07 12.95
C ASN A 135 9.06 -19.57 11.87
N PHE A 136 9.57 -19.42 10.65
CA PHE A 136 8.78 -19.11 9.49
C PHE A 136 8.24 -20.40 8.86
N ASP A 137 6.93 -20.46 8.64
CA ASP A 137 6.26 -21.52 7.89
C ASP A 137 5.59 -20.91 6.66
N PRO A 138 6.05 -21.22 5.44
CA PRO A 138 5.47 -20.66 4.21
C PRO A 138 3.99 -21.00 3.99
N SER A 139 3.47 -22.01 4.68
CA SER A 139 2.07 -22.42 4.60
C SER A 139 1.14 -21.61 5.51
N THR A 140 1.71 -20.83 6.43
CA THR A 140 0.97 -20.03 7.41
C THR A 140 0.84 -18.59 6.90
N THR A 141 -0.37 -18.05 6.92
CA THR A 141 -0.61 -16.62 6.70
C THR A 141 -0.32 -15.86 7.99
N PHE A 142 0.43 -14.79 7.89
CA PHE A 142 0.76 -13.93 9.02
C PHE A 142 -0.03 -12.63 8.92
N SER A 143 -0.55 -12.20 10.07
CA SER A 143 -1.24 -10.94 10.22
C SER A 143 -0.31 -9.87 10.81
N LEU A 144 -0.67 -8.60 10.64
CA LEU A 144 0.05 -7.50 11.29
C LEU A 144 -0.02 -7.62 12.82
N GLU A 145 -1.15 -8.12 13.35
CA GLU A 145 -1.34 -8.37 14.78
C GLU A 145 -0.31 -9.36 15.32
N ASP A 146 0.01 -10.42 14.58
CA ASP A 146 1.02 -11.40 14.96
C ASP A 146 2.41 -10.76 15.05
N PHE A 147 2.81 -10.01 14.03
CA PHE A 147 4.11 -9.33 14.02
C PHE A 147 4.25 -8.28 15.13
N LEU A 148 3.19 -7.52 15.40
CA LEU A 148 3.18 -6.58 16.52
C LEU A 148 3.28 -7.31 17.88
N ALA A 149 2.56 -8.43 18.05
CA ALA A 149 2.64 -9.26 19.24
C ALA A 149 4.04 -9.89 19.43
N TRP A 150 4.77 -10.17 18.35
CA TRP A 150 6.15 -10.66 18.39
C TRP A 150 7.18 -9.55 18.60
N GLY A 151 6.76 -8.29 18.65
CA GLY A 151 7.60 -7.14 18.95
C GLY A 151 8.38 -6.61 17.75
N ILE A 152 7.83 -6.70 16.53
CA ILE A 152 8.44 -6.15 15.30
C ILE A 152 8.79 -4.66 15.44
N THR A 153 8.10 -3.92 16.28
CA THR A 153 8.40 -2.51 16.56
C THR A 153 9.81 -2.28 17.09
N ASN A 154 10.37 -3.27 17.81
CA ASN A 154 11.76 -3.22 18.28
C ASN A 154 12.77 -3.56 17.18
N HIS A 155 12.29 -4.07 16.04
CA HIS A 155 13.06 -4.48 14.88
C HIS A 155 12.67 -3.70 13.61
N ALA A 156 12.13 -2.49 13.78
CA ALA A 156 11.64 -1.67 12.67
C ALA A 156 12.74 -1.34 11.65
N GLU A 157 13.94 -1.03 12.11
CA GLU A 157 15.09 -0.79 11.22
C GLU A 157 15.43 -2.04 10.39
N LEU A 158 15.41 -3.21 11.01
CA LEU A 158 15.64 -4.48 10.32
C LEU A 158 14.54 -4.76 9.28
N ALA A 159 13.27 -4.47 9.60
CA ALA A 159 12.17 -4.63 8.65
C ALA A 159 12.36 -3.73 7.42
N SER A 160 12.76 -2.48 7.63
CA SER A 160 13.06 -1.53 6.56
C SER A 160 14.25 -1.96 5.71
N ASP A 161 15.34 -2.45 6.33
CA ASP A 161 16.51 -2.96 5.62
C ASP A 161 16.18 -4.18 4.78
N VAL A 162 15.40 -5.12 5.32
CA VAL A 162 14.97 -6.34 4.62
C VAL A 162 14.04 -5.97 3.46
N SER A 163 13.08 -5.07 3.65
CA SER A 163 12.19 -4.57 2.61
C SER A 163 12.95 -3.88 1.47
N SER A 164 13.92 -3.02 1.83
CA SER A 164 14.80 -2.34 0.86
C SER A 164 15.64 -3.33 0.06
N THR A 165 16.20 -4.35 0.74
CA THR A 165 16.96 -5.43 0.10
C THR A 165 16.08 -6.23 -0.85
N ALA A 166 14.86 -6.58 -0.44
CA ALA A 166 13.90 -7.30 -1.27
C ALA A 166 13.56 -6.49 -2.55
N SER A 167 13.33 -5.19 -2.42
CA SER A 167 13.09 -4.29 -3.54
C SER A 167 14.27 -4.23 -4.51
N GLY A 168 15.49 -4.13 -3.96
CA GLY A 168 16.72 -4.14 -4.75
C GLY A 168 16.92 -5.48 -5.50
N GLU A 169 16.72 -6.61 -4.84
CA GLU A 169 16.79 -7.94 -5.46
C GLU A 169 15.74 -8.10 -6.56
N PHE A 170 14.52 -7.66 -6.33
CA PHE A 170 13.45 -7.69 -7.33
C PHE A 170 13.78 -6.87 -8.58
N GLN A 171 14.36 -5.69 -8.42
CA GLN A 171 14.80 -4.86 -9.55
C GLN A 171 15.93 -5.55 -10.33
N LEU A 172 16.86 -6.22 -9.66
CA LEU A 172 17.90 -6.99 -10.32
C LEU A 172 17.34 -8.19 -11.08
N GLU A 173 16.42 -8.97 -10.47
CA GLU A 173 15.73 -10.09 -11.12
C GLU A 173 14.96 -9.63 -12.37
N LYS A 174 14.25 -8.49 -12.27
CA LYS A 174 13.54 -7.89 -13.40
C LYS A 174 14.50 -7.42 -14.50
N GLY A 175 15.65 -6.86 -14.12
CA GLY A 175 16.71 -6.48 -15.05
C GLY A 175 17.28 -7.67 -15.79
N LEU A 176 17.60 -8.75 -15.06
CA LEU A 176 18.12 -10.00 -15.66
C LEU A 176 17.10 -10.65 -16.60
N ALA A 177 15.81 -10.69 -16.21
CA ALA A 177 14.76 -11.23 -17.07
C ALA A 177 14.61 -10.44 -18.38
N LYS A 178 14.76 -9.09 -18.34
CA LYS A 178 14.78 -8.27 -19.56
C LYS A 178 15.99 -8.56 -20.45
N MET A 179 17.15 -8.81 -19.85
CA MET A 179 18.37 -9.18 -20.60
C MET A 179 18.19 -10.54 -21.25
N GLU A 180 17.64 -11.52 -20.53
CA GLU A 180 17.34 -12.85 -21.07
C GLU A 180 16.36 -12.77 -22.25
N ALA A 181 15.28 -12.03 -22.13
CA ALA A 181 14.29 -11.81 -23.20
C ALA A 181 14.90 -11.10 -24.44
N ALA A 182 15.84 -10.17 -24.25
CA ALA A 182 16.52 -9.52 -25.35
C ALA A 182 17.36 -10.52 -26.16
N TRP A 183 18.05 -11.46 -25.49
CA TRP A 183 18.82 -12.51 -26.18
C TRP A 183 17.95 -13.52 -26.92
N GLU A 184 16.74 -13.80 -26.45
CA GLU A 184 15.82 -14.71 -27.14
C GLU A 184 15.39 -14.17 -28.52
N THR A 185 15.40 -12.86 -28.72
CA THR A 185 14.99 -12.20 -29.96
C THR A 185 16.14 -11.97 -30.93
N LEU A 186 17.39 -12.07 -30.48
CA LEU A 186 18.57 -11.86 -31.28
C LEU A 186 18.95 -13.14 -32.05
N ALA A 187 19.04 -13.03 -33.38
CA ALA A 187 19.46 -14.12 -34.25
C ALA A 187 20.65 -13.68 -35.11
N PHE A 188 21.56 -14.60 -35.35
CA PHE A 188 22.63 -14.38 -36.32
C PHE A 188 22.06 -14.30 -37.72
N VAL A 189 22.36 -13.22 -38.44
CA VAL A 189 22.01 -13.07 -39.84
C VAL A 189 23.04 -13.83 -40.68
N THR A 190 22.59 -14.89 -41.31
CA THR A 190 23.44 -15.74 -42.14
C THR A 190 23.04 -15.62 -43.60
N LYS A 191 24.02 -15.78 -44.52
CA LYS A 191 23.82 -15.86 -45.97
C LYS A 191 24.43 -17.14 -46.49
N GLU A 192 23.73 -17.77 -47.40
CA GLU A 192 24.23 -18.95 -48.13
C GLU A 192 25.44 -18.58 -48.98
N TRP A 193 26.54 -19.33 -48.85
CA TRP A 193 27.75 -19.19 -49.62
C TRP A 193 28.26 -20.57 -50.02
N ARG A 194 28.09 -20.92 -51.30
CA ARG A 194 28.40 -22.25 -51.86
C ARG A 194 27.62 -23.35 -51.11
N THR A 195 28.33 -24.20 -50.36
CA THR A 195 27.76 -25.31 -49.55
C THR A 195 27.70 -25.01 -48.06
N SER A 196 27.95 -23.75 -47.64
CA SER A 196 28.03 -23.33 -46.24
C SER A 196 27.30 -22.01 -46.02
N TYR A 197 27.06 -21.65 -44.75
CA TYR A 197 26.49 -20.36 -44.34
C TYR A 197 27.59 -19.46 -43.77
N ILE A 198 27.58 -18.20 -44.16
CA ILE A 198 28.46 -17.17 -43.61
C ILE A 198 27.65 -16.13 -42.84
N LEU A 199 28.22 -15.57 -41.77
CA LEU A 199 27.64 -14.46 -41.03
C LEU A 199 27.74 -13.19 -41.88
N VAL A 200 26.63 -12.46 -41.98
CA VAL A 200 26.55 -11.21 -42.76
C VAL A 200 26.84 -9.99 -41.88
N SER A 201 26.28 -9.95 -40.70
CA SER A 201 26.51 -8.89 -39.73
C SER A 201 26.42 -9.43 -38.30
N THR A 202 27.24 -8.90 -37.41
CA THR A 202 27.25 -9.17 -35.98
C THR A 202 27.08 -7.89 -35.17
N ASP A 203 26.87 -6.74 -35.82
CA ASP A 203 26.89 -5.42 -35.19
C ASP A 203 25.82 -5.28 -34.09
N GLU A 204 24.59 -5.73 -34.38
CA GLU A 204 23.48 -5.69 -33.39
C GLU A 204 23.78 -6.55 -32.15
N ILE A 205 24.39 -7.73 -32.38
CA ILE A 205 24.76 -8.65 -31.30
C ILE A 205 25.90 -8.07 -30.46
N GLN A 206 26.88 -7.43 -31.09
CA GLN A 206 28.00 -6.78 -30.40
C GLN A 206 27.50 -5.60 -29.57
N GLN A 207 26.64 -4.77 -30.12
CA GLN A 207 26.06 -3.63 -29.42
C GLN A 207 25.28 -4.08 -28.19
N GLU A 208 24.39 -5.08 -28.34
CA GLU A 208 23.64 -5.61 -27.21
C GLU A 208 24.55 -6.23 -26.14
N LEU A 209 25.62 -6.94 -26.58
CA LEU A 209 26.61 -7.53 -25.68
C LEU A 209 27.32 -6.45 -24.85
N ASP A 210 27.78 -5.37 -25.48
CA ASP A 210 28.48 -4.27 -24.81
C ASP A 210 27.55 -3.56 -23.83
N ASP A 211 26.31 -3.30 -24.21
CA ASP A 211 25.29 -2.72 -23.33
C ASP A 211 25.01 -3.61 -22.12
N GLN A 212 24.93 -4.92 -22.31
CA GLN A 212 24.67 -5.86 -21.21
C GLN A 212 25.90 -6.05 -20.30
N ILE A 213 27.11 -5.97 -20.82
CA ILE A 213 28.33 -5.96 -19.99
C ILE A 213 28.30 -4.77 -19.03
N VAL A 214 27.96 -3.57 -19.52
CA VAL A 214 27.85 -2.37 -18.66
C VAL A 214 26.75 -2.51 -17.61
N LYS A 215 25.56 -2.98 -18.01
CA LYS A 215 24.44 -3.24 -17.10
C LYS A 215 24.81 -4.27 -16.02
N THR A 216 25.47 -5.36 -16.41
CA THR A 216 25.90 -6.42 -15.48
C THR A 216 26.95 -5.91 -14.48
N GLN A 217 27.90 -5.08 -14.93
CA GLN A 217 28.88 -4.45 -14.03
C GLN A 217 28.21 -3.54 -13.00
N ALA A 218 27.23 -2.74 -13.44
CA ALA A 218 26.45 -1.89 -12.53
C ALA A 218 25.66 -2.74 -11.52
N MET A 219 25.02 -3.83 -11.96
CA MET A 219 24.30 -4.76 -11.07
C MET A 219 25.23 -5.40 -10.02
N ARG A 220 26.45 -5.81 -10.40
CA ARG A 220 27.44 -6.36 -9.45
C ARG A 220 27.89 -5.37 -8.39
N GLY A 221 27.91 -4.09 -8.72
CA GLY A 221 28.26 -3.01 -7.78
C GLY A 221 27.15 -2.65 -6.79
N SER A 222 25.92 -3.11 -6.99
CA SER A 222 24.81 -2.81 -6.09
C SER A 222 24.88 -3.62 -4.80
N SER A 223 24.45 -3.03 -3.67
CA SER A 223 24.39 -3.72 -2.38
C SER A 223 23.48 -4.96 -2.40
N ALA A 224 22.43 -4.92 -3.21
CA ALA A 224 21.50 -6.03 -3.38
C ALA A 224 22.12 -7.27 -4.10
N SER A 225 23.25 -7.09 -4.80
CA SER A 225 23.94 -8.21 -5.47
C SER A 225 24.86 -9.02 -4.53
N GLN A 226 25.11 -8.52 -3.33
CA GLN A 226 25.99 -9.18 -2.33
C GLN A 226 25.27 -10.31 -1.57
N ARG A 227 24.53 -11.12 -2.28
CA ARG A 227 23.85 -12.30 -1.73
C ARG A 227 24.87 -13.29 -1.15
N PRO A 228 24.61 -13.88 0.02
CA PRO A 228 25.46 -14.95 0.53
C PRO A 228 25.54 -16.09 -0.50
N LYS A 229 26.75 -16.46 -0.89
CA LYS A 229 27.03 -17.41 -1.99
C LYS A 229 26.38 -18.80 -1.85
N HIS A 230 25.87 -19.16 -0.64
CA HIS A 230 25.21 -20.43 -0.38
C HIS A 230 23.76 -20.53 -0.90
N LEU A 231 23.19 -19.43 -1.42
CA LEU A 231 21.85 -19.38 -1.98
C LEU A 231 21.82 -19.26 -3.51
N ALA A 232 22.97 -19.34 -4.16
CA ALA A 232 23.03 -19.33 -5.62
C ALA A 232 22.35 -20.60 -6.17
N ARG A 233 21.27 -20.41 -6.93
CA ARG A 233 20.59 -21.50 -7.64
C ARG A 233 21.58 -22.13 -8.62
N PRO A 234 21.75 -23.46 -8.63
CA PRO A 234 22.60 -24.09 -9.62
C PRO A 234 22.05 -23.78 -11.04
N PRO A 235 22.93 -23.58 -12.04
CA PRO A 235 22.49 -23.32 -13.41
C PRO A 235 21.61 -24.49 -13.86
N LYS A 236 20.48 -24.19 -14.48
CA LYS A 236 19.67 -25.21 -15.15
C LYS A 236 20.52 -25.81 -16.25
N ALA A 237 20.80 -27.11 -16.15
CA ALA A 237 21.41 -27.86 -17.22
C ALA A 237 20.44 -27.81 -18.42
N THR A 238 20.83 -27.10 -19.47
CA THR A 238 20.17 -27.14 -20.76
C THR A 238 20.66 -28.41 -21.44
N VAL A 239 19.76 -29.36 -21.63
CA VAL A 239 19.94 -30.53 -22.53
C VAL A 239 19.54 -30.12 -23.93
#